data_655901b8ab3bf784e93aad2dac8538f7
#
_entry.id   655901b8ab3bf784e93aad2dac8538f7
#
_cell.length_a   1.000
_cell.length_b   1.000
_cell.length_c   1.000
_cell.angle_alpha   90.00
_cell.angle_beta   90.00
_cell.angle_gamma   90.00
#
_symmetry.space_group_name_H-M   'P 1'
#
loop_
_entity.id
_entity.type
_entity.pdbx_description
1 polymer ?
#
loop_
_entity_poly.entity_id
_entity_poly.type
_entity_poly.pdbx_seq_one_letter_code
_entity_poly.pdbx_strand_id
1 'polypeptide(L)'
;MLTAIITDQHFGCRKNSDLFHDYFLQFYEIFFKNIEDNNIKTVIDLGDTFDNRKSIDFSALQWAKDNYYDRLRDLGCTVYTVVGNHTAYYKNTNSVNAVDLLLREYDNVKVISEPTEITIGGLPILFIPWINQENEYDTLMAMKKTSAKVAMGHLEIAGFYAYKGHVMEEGHDKNLFKKFDYVFSGHYHTRSDNSQIYYLGNPYEMYWNDLNDERGFHLFNTENLLLEPINNPYRMFYQIEYYDGIEVDYDEYKNKIVKVIVKQKNNVSEFDDFINDLYKADVAEVKIVENFNTEEPPMFEELESEHTISIVNKYIQESTTDLEKSKINKIFEEVYKEACEMI
;
A
#
# COMPACT_ATOMS: atom_id res chain seq x y z
N MET A 1 14.02 23.49 3.40
CA MET A 1 13.95 22.93 2.03
C MET A 1 12.69 22.06 1.93
N LEU A 2 11.91 22.21 0.84
CA LEU A 2 10.72 21.40 0.62
C LEU A 2 11.11 20.09 -0.10
N THR A 3 10.55 18.96 0.36
CA THR A 3 10.72 17.60 -0.21
C THR A 3 9.37 16.98 -0.45
N ALA A 4 9.26 16.04 -1.38
CA ALA A 4 8.07 15.20 -1.52
C ALA A 4 8.35 13.83 -0.88
N ILE A 5 7.37 13.30 -0.15
CA ILE A 5 7.43 11.96 0.44
C ILE A 5 6.30 11.13 -0.16
N ILE A 6 6.64 9.97 -0.70
CA ILE A 6 5.71 8.97 -1.25
C ILE A 6 6.08 7.60 -0.67
N THR A 7 5.17 6.66 -0.67
CA THR A 7 5.41 5.30 -0.19
C THR A 7 4.39 4.32 -0.77
N ASP A 8 4.70 3.04 -0.72
CA ASP A 8 3.77 1.96 -1.05
C ASP A 8 3.14 2.12 -2.44
N GLN A 9 3.99 2.38 -3.45
CA GLN A 9 3.57 2.59 -4.84
C GLN A 9 3.15 1.30 -5.53
N HIS A 10 3.72 0.15 -5.13
CA HIS A 10 3.38 -1.18 -5.59
C HIS A 10 3.27 -1.31 -7.13
N PHE A 11 4.28 -0.82 -7.86
CA PHE A 11 4.30 -0.99 -9.31
C PHE A 11 4.17 -2.46 -9.70
N GLY A 12 3.23 -2.75 -10.59
CA GLY A 12 2.88 -4.10 -11.01
C GLY A 12 1.73 -4.75 -10.23
N CYS A 13 1.16 -4.06 -9.24
CA CYS A 13 -0.04 -4.55 -8.55
C CYS A 13 -1.21 -4.77 -9.52
N ARG A 14 -2.25 -5.48 -9.08
CA ARG A 14 -3.44 -5.79 -9.88
C ARG A 14 -3.10 -6.45 -11.23
N LYS A 15 -2.10 -7.36 -11.22
CA LYS A 15 -1.61 -8.09 -12.39
C LYS A 15 -1.14 -7.18 -13.52
N ASN A 16 -0.59 -6.03 -13.17
CA ASN A 16 -0.06 -5.07 -14.15
C ASN A 16 -1.11 -4.62 -15.19
N SER A 17 -2.33 -4.37 -14.74
CA SER A 17 -3.46 -4.03 -15.60
C SER A 17 -3.32 -2.62 -16.19
N ASP A 18 -3.56 -2.47 -17.50
CA ASP A 18 -3.57 -1.18 -18.19
C ASP A 18 -4.59 -0.20 -17.58
N LEU A 19 -5.73 -0.71 -17.11
CA LEU A 19 -6.73 0.09 -16.39
C LEU A 19 -6.13 0.77 -15.16
N PHE A 20 -5.32 0.03 -14.38
CA PHE A 20 -4.66 0.60 -13.20
C PHE A 20 -3.50 1.50 -13.58
N HIS A 21 -2.78 1.22 -14.66
CA HIS A 21 -1.75 2.12 -15.18
C HIS A 21 -2.32 3.48 -15.57
N ASP A 22 -3.43 3.52 -16.29
CA ASP A 22 -4.11 4.78 -16.67
C ASP A 22 -4.61 5.53 -15.44
N TYR A 23 -5.10 4.81 -14.44
CA TYR A 23 -5.53 5.40 -13.18
C TYR A 23 -4.34 5.98 -12.37
N PHE A 24 -3.24 5.25 -12.26
CA PHE A 24 -2.04 5.73 -11.57
C PHE A 24 -1.42 6.94 -12.28
N LEU A 25 -1.46 6.96 -13.61
CA LEU A 25 -0.95 8.09 -14.38
C LEU A 25 -1.67 9.40 -14.03
N GLN A 26 -2.99 9.38 -13.80
CA GLN A 26 -3.73 10.56 -13.35
C GLN A 26 -3.17 11.10 -12.02
N PHE A 27 -2.84 10.23 -11.09
CA PHE A 27 -2.18 10.62 -9.84
C PHE A 27 -0.79 11.21 -10.08
N TYR A 28 0.04 10.59 -10.94
CA TYR A 28 1.39 11.08 -11.20
C TYR A 28 1.41 12.44 -11.89
N GLU A 29 0.39 12.79 -12.66
CA GLU A 29 0.27 14.16 -13.19
C GLU A 29 0.12 15.20 -12.05
N ILE A 30 -0.63 14.88 -10.99
CA ILE A 30 -0.73 15.76 -9.81
C ILE A 30 0.61 15.79 -9.06
N PHE A 31 1.23 14.63 -8.87
CA PHE A 31 2.51 14.51 -8.19
C PHE A 31 3.58 15.36 -8.88
N PHE A 32 3.78 15.17 -10.17
CA PHE A 32 4.78 15.89 -10.95
C PHE A 32 4.49 17.38 -11.05
N LYS A 33 3.22 17.77 -11.21
CA LYS A 33 2.83 19.17 -11.15
C LYS A 33 3.27 19.83 -9.83
N ASN A 34 3.10 19.16 -8.69
CA ASN A 34 3.56 19.68 -7.40
C ASN A 34 5.10 19.75 -7.32
N ILE A 35 5.82 18.76 -7.88
CA ILE A 35 7.29 18.78 -7.97
C ILE A 35 7.77 20.03 -8.74
N GLU A 36 7.16 20.31 -9.89
CA GLU A 36 7.52 21.41 -10.76
C GLU A 36 7.13 22.77 -10.15
N ASP A 37 5.88 22.93 -9.74
CA ASP A 37 5.33 24.20 -9.20
C ASP A 37 6.10 24.65 -7.94
N ASN A 38 6.57 23.72 -7.12
CA ASN A 38 7.33 24.01 -5.91
C ASN A 38 8.85 23.90 -6.08
N ASN A 39 9.34 23.63 -7.31
CA ASN A 39 10.75 23.39 -7.62
C ASN A 39 11.41 22.37 -6.66
N ILE A 40 10.73 21.29 -6.38
CA ILE A 40 11.22 20.21 -5.50
C ILE A 40 12.34 19.45 -6.22
N LYS A 41 13.45 19.21 -5.51
CA LYS A 41 14.62 18.48 -6.04
C LYS A 41 14.95 17.24 -5.23
N THR A 42 14.16 16.92 -4.23
CA THR A 42 14.34 15.74 -3.40
C THR A 42 13.02 15.03 -3.20
N VAL A 43 12.99 13.77 -3.58
CA VAL A 43 11.87 12.86 -3.35
C VAL A 43 12.34 11.77 -2.39
N ILE A 44 11.52 11.44 -1.43
CA ILE A 44 11.76 10.36 -0.45
C ILE A 44 10.66 9.31 -0.68
N ASP A 45 11.08 8.11 -1.05
CA ASP A 45 10.22 6.93 -1.21
C ASP A 45 10.44 6.00 -0.02
N LEU A 46 9.41 5.83 0.81
CA LEU A 46 9.52 5.07 2.05
C LEU A 46 9.29 3.56 1.87
N GLY A 47 9.44 3.05 0.66
CA GLY A 47 9.48 1.62 0.39
C GLY A 47 8.24 1.07 -0.29
N ASP A 48 8.27 -0.23 -0.54
CA ASP A 48 7.28 -0.98 -1.29
C ASP A 48 6.95 -0.36 -2.64
N THR A 49 8.02 0.01 -3.34
CA THR A 49 7.97 0.59 -4.69
C THR A 49 7.42 -0.40 -5.72
N PHE A 50 7.82 -1.68 -5.63
CA PHE A 50 7.33 -2.78 -6.47
C PHE A 50 6.48 -3.74 -5.64
N ASP A 51 5.42 -4.29 -6.27
CA ASP A 51 4.41 -5.07 -5.59
C ASP A 51 4.87 -6.48 -5.21
N ASN A 52 5.63 -7.14 -6.06
CA ASN A 52 5.99 -8.53 -5.86
C ASN A 52 7.47 -8.69 -5.48
N ARG A 53 7.70 -9.39 -4.39
CA ARG A 53 9.02 -9.66 -3.80
C ARG A 53 9.97 -10.44 -4.73
N LYS A 54 9.46 -11.41 -5.49
CA LYS A 54 10.28 -12.38 -6.23
C LYS A 54 10.34 -12.16 -7.74
N SER A 55 9.41 -11.40 -8.30
CA SER A 55 9.32 -11.19 -9.73
C SER A 55 8.74 -9.83 -10.07
N ILE A 56 9.07 -9.33 -11.24
CA ILE A 56 8.43 -8.15 -11.82
C ILE A 56 8.08 -8.46 -13.27
N ASP A 57 6.91 -8.02 -13.69
CA ASP A 57 6.56 -7.99 -15.09
C ASP A 57 7.38 -6.91 -15.80
N PHE A 58 7.94 -7.22 -16.97
CA PHE A 58 8.76 -6.27 -17.72
C PHE A 58 7.98 -5.03 -18.16
N SER A 59 6.69 -5.16 -18.44
CA SER A 59 5.85 -4.01 -18.77
C SER A 59 5.60 -3.12 -17.55
N ALA A 60 5.45 -3.69 -16.34
CA ALA A 60 5.38 -2.93 -15.10
C ALA A 60 6.67 -2.15 -14.82
N LEU A 61 7.82 -2.81 -15.01
CA LEU A 61 9.12 -2.15 -14.86
C LEU A 61 9.30 -1.01 -15.87
N GLN A 62 8.97 -1.26 -17.14
CA GLN A 62 9.06 -0.24 -18.18
C GLN A 62 8.12 0.94 -17.87
N TRP A 63 6.87 0.64 -17.47
CA TRP A 63 5.91 1.67 -17.10
C TRP A 63 6.40 2.54 -15.92
N ALA A 64 6.97 1.91 -14.88
CA ALA A 64 7.54 2.63 -13.73
C ALA A 64 8.72 3.52 -14.15
N LYS A 65 9.58 3.03 -15.05
CA LYS A 65 10.70 3.83 -15.58
C LYS A 65 10.20 5.03 -16.37
N ASP A 66 9.33 4.82 -17.36
CA ASP A 66 8.84 5.88 -18.25
C ASP A 66 8.02 6.95 -17.52
N ASN A 67 7.18 6.54 -16.56
CA ASN A 67 6.20 7.42 -15.94
C ASN A 67 6.62 7.99 -14.58
N TYR A 68 7.67 7.44 -13.95
CA TYR A 68 8.14 7.91 -12.65
C TYR A 68 9.64 8.23 -12.64
N TYR A 69 10.52 7.27 -12.87
CA TYR A 69 11.97 7.46 -12.68
C TYR A 69 12.61 8.36 -13.72
N ASP A 70 12.28 8.20 -15.00
CA ASP A 70 12.79 9.04 -16.07
C ASP A 70 12.33 10.49 -15.90
N ARG A 71 11.06 10.71 -15.53
CA ARG A 71 10.56 12.05 -15.25
C ARG A 71 11.29 12.71 -14.07
N LEU A 72 11.55 11.96 -12.97
CA LEU A 72 12.32 12.49 -11.85
C LEU A 72 13.78 12.79 -12.22
N ARG A 73 14.41 11.93 -13.01
CA ARG A 73 15.76 12.18 -13.53
C ARG A 73 15.79 13.45 -14.39
N ASP A 74 14.86 13.59 -15.31
CA ASP A 74 14.81 14.72 -16.25
C ASP A 74 14.51 16.05 -15.54
N LEU A 75 13.76 16.01 -14.42
CA LEU A 75 13.55 17.14 -13.53
C LEU A 75 14.74 17.43 -12.60
N GLY A 76 15.78 16.60 -12.63
CA GLY A 76 16.97 16.72 -11.78
C GLY A 76 16.68 16.45 -10.30
N CYS A 77 15.71 15.58 -10.00
CA CYS A 77 15.39 15.19 -8.65
C CYS A 77 16.31 14.07 -8.15
N THR A 78 16.77 14.15 -6.92
CA THR A 78 17.37 13.04 -6.19
C THR A 78 16.27 12.26 -5.48
N VAL A 79 16.27 10.93 -5.63
CA VAL A 79 15.31 10.03 -4.99
C VAL A 79 16.02 9.20 -3.93
N TYR A 80 15.57 9.28 -2.69
CA TYR A 80 15.99 8.39 -1.61
C TYR A 80 14.93 7.32 -1.44
N THR A 81 15.25 6.08 -1.78
CA THR A 81 14.29 4.96 -1.74
C THR A 81 14.69 3.96 -0.66
N VAL A 82 13.78 3.74 0.27
CA VAL A 82 13.95 2.76 1.35
C VAL A 82 13.52 1.37 0.86
N VAL A 83 14.25 0.33 1.24
CA VAL A 83 13.84 -1.06 0.95
C VAL A 83 12.71 -1.44 1.88
N GLY A 84 11.54 -1.81 1.31
CA GLY A 84 10.37 -2.34 2.02
C GLY A 84 10.29 -3.86 1.95
N ASN A 85 9.28 -4.45 2.60
CA ASN A 85 9.12 -5.90 2.65
C ASN A 85 8.71 -6.52 1.30
N HIS A 86 8.01 -5.81 0.43
CA HIS A 86 7.68 -6.27 -0.93
C HIS A 86 8.84 -6.12 -1.91
N THR A 87 9.87 -5.36 -1.58
CA THR A 87 11.04 -5.18 -2.44
C THR A 87 12.25 -6.01 -2.01
N ALA A 88 12.28 -6.53 -0.78
CA ALA A 88 13.30 -7.46 -0.31
C ALA A 88 12.99 -8.89 -0.78
N TYR A 89 13.91 -9.54 -1.50
CA TYR A 89 13.71 -10.90 -2.03
C TYR A 89 13.52 -11.94 -0.92
N TYR A 90 14.37 -11.90 0.10
CA TYR A 90 14.30 -12.79 1.26
C TYR A 90 13.61 -12.10 2.44
N LYS A 91 12.86 -12.86 3.24
CA LYS A 91 12.17 -12.31 4.43
C LYS A 91 13.12 -11.89 5.55
N ASN A 92 14.32 -12.44 5.57
CA ASN A 92 15.29 -12.27 6.67
C ASN A 92 16.48 -11.35 6.34
N THR A 93 16.56 -10.78 5.14
CA THR A 93 17.64 -9.88 4.71
C THR A 93 17.20 -8.93 3.61
N ASN A 94 17.77 -7.73 3.56
CA ASN A 94 17.60 -6.74 2.50
C ASN A 94 18.72 -6.78 1.44
N SER A 95 19.66 -7.71 1.55
CA SER A 95 20.87 -7.76 0.69
C SER A 95 20.56 -7.96 -0.79
N VAL A 96 19.47 -8.67 -1.10
CA VAL A 96 18.93 -8.82 -2.46
C VAL A 96 17.58 -8.14 -2.48
N ASN A 97 17.47 -7.04 -3.20
CA ASN A 97 16.24 -6.28 -3.30
C ASN A 97 16.00 -5.75 -4.71
N ALA A 98 14.73 -5.60 -5.07
CA ALA A 98 14.30 -5.20 -6.40
C ALA A 98 14.78 -3.78 -6.75
N VAL A 99 14.76 -2.87 -5.80
CA VAL A 99 15.09 -1.45 -6.03
C VAL A 99 16.55 -1.31 -6.47
N ASP A 100 17.49 -1.92 -5.72
CA ASP A 100 18.92 -1.89 -6.06
C ASP A 100 19.21 -2.61 -7.38
N LEU A 101 18.56 -3.74 -7.66
CA LEU A 101 18.80 -4.52 -8.87
C LEU A 101 18.25 -3.86 -10.13
N LEU A 102 17.08 -3.24 -10.06
CA LEU A 102 16.33 -2.77 -11.23
C LEU A 102 16.58 -1.29 -11.56
N LEU A 103 17.10 -0.52 -10.60
CA LEU A 103 17.28 0.93 -10.73
C LEU A 103 18.74 1.40 -10.72
N ARG A 104 19.68 0.47 -10.84
CA ARG A 104 21.16 0.77 -10.85
C ARG A 104 21.59 1.76 -11.94
N GLU A 105 20.83 1.86 -13.02
CA GLU A 105 21.10 2.80 -14.10
C GLU A 105 20.78 4.26 -13.76
N TYR A 106 20.04 4.49 -12.68
CA TYR A 106 19.65 5.82 -12.23
C TYR A 106 20.62 6.38 -11.19
N ASP A 107 21.56 7.21 -11.61
CA ASP A 107 22.54 7.85 -10.71
C ASP A 107 21.87 8.75 -9.65
N ASN A 108 20.66 9.24 -9.94
CA ASN A 108 19.87 10.07 -9.04
C ASN A 108 19.03 9.27 -8.02
N VAL A 109 18.96 7.95 -8.12
CA VAL A 109 18.28 7.08 -7.15
C VAL A 109 19.29 6.57 -6.12
N LYS A 110 19.02 6.80 -4.85
CA LYS A 110 19.83 6.39 -3.70
C LYS A 110 19.04 5.35 -2.90
N VAL A 111 19.42 4.08 -3.05
CA VAL A 111 18.79 2.95 -2.37
C VAL A 111 19.30 2.85 -0.94
N ILE A 112 18.39 2.70 0.00
CA ILE A 112 18.67 2.56 1.43
C ILE A 112 18.20 1.18 1.86
N SER A 113 19.16 0.24 1.93
CA SER A 113 18.95 -1.15 2.35
C SER A 113 19.39 -1.43 3.79
N GLU A 114 20.13 -0.47 4.39
CA GLU A 114 20.63 -0.53 5.77
C GLU A 114 20.29 0.77 6.51
N PRO A 115 20.16 0.75 7.85
CA PRO A 115 19.88 1.95 8.63
C PRO A 115 20.96 3.00 8.43
N THR A 116 20.59 4.13 7.85
CA THR A 116 21.54 5.15 7.38
C THR A 116 21.07 6.55 7.76
N GLU A 117 21.95 7.35 8.38
CA GLU A 117 21.68 8.77 8.65
C GLU A 117 22.10 9.61 7.44
N ILE A 118 21.16 10.38 6.90
CA ILE A 118 21.37 11.29 5.76
C ILE A 118 20.89 12.68 6.13
N THR A 119 21.68 13.70 5.78
CA THR A 119 21.29 15.09 5.98
C THR A 119 20.60 15.64 4.72
N ILE A 120 19.34 16.02 4.83
CA ILE A 120 18.53 16.59 3.75
C ILE A 120 18.11 18.00 4.15
N GLY A 121 18.52 19.02 3.36
CA GLY A 121 18.22 20.42 3.64
C GLY A 121 18.70 20.89 5.02
N GLY A 122 19.81 20.35 5.50
CA GLY A 122 20.38 20.65 6.82
C GLY A 122 19.77 19.85 7.98
N LEU A 123 18.73 19.05 7.74
CA LEU A 123 18.07 18.20 8.73
C LEU A 123 18.67 16.79 8.69
N PRO A 124 19.30 16.30 9.78
CA PRO A 124 19.67 14.90 9.90
C PRO A 124 18.42 14.02 10.04
N ILE A 125 18.32 13.00 9.19
CA ILE A 125 17.21 12.03 9.17
C ILE A 125 17.81 10.63 9.25
N LEU A 126 17.34 9.80 10.18
CA LEU A 126 17.68 8.39 10.21
C LEU A 126 16.68 7.63 9.30
N PHE A 127 17.18 7.09 8.20
CA PHE A 127 16.41 6.19 7.35
C PHE A 127 16.52 4.76 7.87
N ILE A 128 15.38 4.08 7.97
CA ILE A 128 15.26 2.72 8.50
C ILE A 128 14.54 1.86 7.46
N PRO A 129 15.26 0.97 6.74
CA PRO A 129 14.62 0.04 5.82
C PRO A 129 13.82 -1.01 6.58
N TRP A 130 13.13 -1.90 5.85
CA TRP A 130 12.43 -3.04 6.44
C TRP A 130 13.32 -3.77 7.45
N ILE A 131 12.86 -3.81 8.70
CA ILE A 131 13.57 -4.46 9.78
C ILE A 131 13.34 -5.97 9.70
N ASN A 132 14.41 -6.74 9.64
CA ASN A 132 14.39 -8.18 9.55
C ASN A 132 15.45 -8.81 10.47
N GLN A 133 15.53 -10.13 10.50
CA GLN A 133 16.41 -10.86 11.42
C GLN A 133 17.89 -10.47 11.28
N GLU A 134 18.35 -10.16 10.06
CA GLU A 134 19.77 -9.82 9.82
C GLU A 134 20.11 -8.43 10.32
N ASN A 135 19.25 -7.43 10.09
CA ASN A 135 19.54 -6.02 10.35
C ASN A 135 18.96 -5.46 11.65
N GLU A 136 18.16 -6.23 12.39
CA GLU A 136 17.48 -5.76 13.60
C GLU A 136 18.46 -5.19 14.64
N TYR A 137 19.55 -5.90 14.92
CA TYR A 137 20.55 -5.45 15.88
C TYR A 137 21.19 -4.12 15.45
N ASP A 138 21.63 -4.02 14.20
CA ASP A 138 22.28 -2.82 13.66
C ASP A 138 21.31 -1.66 13.58
N THR A 139 20.03 -1.90 13.26
CA THR A 139 18.97 -0.92 13.29
C THR A 139 18.77 -0.34 14.69
N LEU A 140 18.64 -1.20 15.72
CA LEU A 140 18.48 -0.76 17.10
C LEU A 140 19.71 0.01 17.59
N MET A 141 20.91 -0.38 17.17
CA MET A 141 22.15 0.33 17.50
C MET A 141 22.24 1.68 16.78
N ALA A 142 21.83 1.77 15.51
CA ALA A 142 21.77 3.02 14.76
C ALA A 142 20.75 3.98 15.41
N MET A 143 19.56 3.50 15.72
CA MET A 143 18.54 4.28 16.45
C MET A 143 19.06 4.81 17.79
N LYS A 144 19.82 4.01 18.54
CA LYS A 144 20.41 4.41 19.81
C LYS A 144 21.49 5.48 19.67
N LYS A 145 22.36 5.34 18.65
CA LYS A 145 23.56 6.18 18.46
C LYS A 145 23.27 7.50 17.74
N THR A 146 22.29 7.54 16.83
CA THR A 146 21.99 8.73 16.03
C THR A 146 21.66 9.94 16.89
N SER A 147 22.02 11.12 16.43
CA SER A 147 21.55 12.40 16.96
C SER A 147 20.31 12.93 16.25
N ALA A 148 19.91 12.30 15.16
CA ALA A 148 18.72 12.68 14.39
C ALA A 148 17.46 12.66 15.28
N LYS A 149 16.61 13.65 15.06
CA LYS A 149 15.28 13.79 15.70
C LYS A 149 14.14 13.35 14.82
N VAL A 150 14.42 13.12 13.55
CA VAL A 150 13.47 12.60 12.57
C VAL A 150 13.95 11.24 12.10
N ALA A 151 13.05 10.27 12.08
CA ALA A 151 13.27 8.98 11.44
C ALA A 151 12.26 8.79 10.29
N MET A 152 12.70 8.16 9.22
CA MET A 152 11.85 7.81 8.08
C MET A 152 12.12 6.37 7.68
N GLY A 153 11.07 5.58 7.41
CA GLY A 153 11.32 4.18 7.09
C GLY A 153 10.11 3.41 6.59
N HIS A 154 10.32 2.10 6.47
CA HIS A 154 9.29 1.14 6.13
C HIS A 154 9.12 0.19 7.33
N LEU A 155 8.20 0.54 8.24
CA LEU A 155 8.18 0.01 9.60
C LEU A 155 6.85 -0.69 9.89
N GLU A 156 6.93 -1.83 10.58
CA GLU A 156 5.78 -2.52 11.14
C GLU A 156 5.72 -2.24 12.64
N ILE A 157 4.86 -1.29 13.04
CA ILE A 157 4.73 -0.84 14.44
C ILE A 157 3.32 -1.16 14.94
N ALA A 158 3.23 -1.84 16.09
CA ALA A 158 1.96 -2.19 16.70
C ALA A 158 1.14 -0.95 17.13
N GLY A 159 -0.19 -1.05 16.99
CA GLY A 159 -1.14 -0.05 17.45
C GLY A 159 -1.55 0.99 16.41
N PHE A 160 -1.25 0.78 15.12
CA PHE A 160 -1.67 1.61 14.00
C PHE A 160 -2.58 0.85 13.03
N TYR A 161 -3.28 1.57 12.17
CA TYR A 161 -4.20 0.99 11.20
C TYR A 161 -3.46 0.47 9.97
N ALA A 162 -3.54 -0.83 9.69
CA ALA A 162 -3.08 -1.38 8.42
C ALA A 162 -4.03 -1.00 7.27
N TYR A 163 -5.33 -1.05 7.55
CA TYR A 163 -6.40 -0.56 6.68
C TYR A 163 -7.56 -0.07 7.56
N LYS A 164 -8.52 0.63 6.96
CA LYS A 164 -9.62 1.26 7.66
C LYS A 164 -10.38 0.27 8.56
N GLY A 165 -10.39 0.57 9.86
CA GLY A 165 -11.07 -0.25 10.87
C GLY A 165 -10.27 -1.44 11.41
N HIS A 166 -9.03 -1.68 10.95
CA HIS A 166 -8.18 -2.76 11.44
C HIS A 166 -6.86 -2.24 12.01
N VAL A 167 -6.72 -2.34 13.33
CA VAL A 167 -5.50 -1.98 14.05
C VAL A 167 -4.60 -3.21 14.14
N MET A 168 -3.33 -3.07 13.77
CA MET A 168 -2.32 -4.11 13.92
C MET A 168 -1.89 -4.20 15.38
N GLU A 169 -2.06 -5.38 15.97
CA GLU A 169 -1.63 -5.66 17.35
C GLU A 169 -0.18 -6.16 17.40
N GLU A 170 0.30 -6.75 16.31
CA GLU A 170 1.67 -7.24 16.15
C GLU A 170 2.58 -6.17 15.53
N GLY A 171 3.90 -6.33 15.71
CA GLY A 171 4.91 -5.42 15.19
C GLY A 171 5.83 -4.89 16.29
N HIS A 172 6.70 -3.96 15.92
CA HIS A 172 7.65 -3.35 16.85
C HIS A 172 6.93 -2.46 17.89
N ASP A 173 7.44 -2.45 19.12
CA ASP A 173 6.93 -1.57 20.16
C ASP A 173 7.25 -0.11 19.81
N LYS A 174 6.21 0.74 19.76
CA LYS A 174 6.33 2.20 19.58
C LYS A 174 7.31 2.88 20.54
N ASN A 175 7.56 2.28 21.70
CA ASN A 175 8.53 2.80 22.68
C ASN A 175 9.98 2.81 22.14
N LEU A 176 10.32 2.01 21.17
CA LEU A 176 11.63 2.05 20.51
C LEU A 176 11.90 3.39 19.84
N PHE A 177 10.87 4.08 19.41
CA PHE A 177 10.95 5.33 18.65
C PHE A 177 10.86 6.60 19.52
N LYS A 178 10.77 6.49 20.85
CA LYS A 178 10.57 7.63 21.79
C LYS A 178 11.61 8.76 21.69
N LYS A 179 12.81 8.48 21.20
CA LYS A 179 13.86 9.51 21.08
C LYS A 179 13.66 10.46 19.89
N PHE A 180 12.85 10.05 18.90
CA PHE A 180 12.55 10.85 17.73
C PHE A 180 11.37 11.77 18.01
N ASP A 181 11.46 13.00 17.51
CA ASP A 181 10.36 13.96 17.61
C ASP A 181 9.29 13.60 16.55
N TYR A 182 9.74 13.08 15.37
CA TYR A 182 8.87 12.61 14.30
C TYR A 182 9.40 11.30 13.70
N VAL A 183 8.47 10.40 13.39
CA VAL A 183 8.72 9.16 12.62
C VAL A 183 7.70 9.10 11.48
N PHE A 184 8.17 9.06 10.24
CA PHE A 184 7.33 8.89 9.06
C PHE A 184 7.54 7.51 8.47
N SER A 185 6.47 6.77 8.26
CA SER A 185 6.55 5.37 7.80
C SER A 185 5.60 5.08 6.65
N GLY A 186 6.08 4.21 5.73
CA GLY A 186 5.25 3.41 4.85
C GLY A 186 4.80 2.10 5.52
N HIS A 187 4.45 1.11 4.74
CA HIS A 187 4.00 -0.23 5.08
C HIS A 187 2.49 -0.33 5.32
N TYR A 188 1.90 0.50 6.17
CA TYR A 188 0.44 0.51 6.34
C TYR A 188 -0.20 1.49 5.36
N HIS A 189 -1.14 0.98 4.56
CA HIS A 189 -1.74 1.74 3.47
C HIS A 189 -2.71 2.83 3.93
N THR A 190 -3.26 2.73 5.15
CA THR A 190 -4.15 3.74 5.72
C THR A 190 -3.35 4.78 6.51
N ARG A 191 -3.63 6.06 6.27
CA ARG A 191 -3.04 7.13 7.06
C ARG A 191 -3.49 7.05 8.51
N SER A 192 -2.53 7.02 9.42
CA SER A 192 -2.79 7.03 10.86
C SER A 192 -1.60 7.59 11.60
N ASP A 193 -1.83 8.24 12.74
CA ASP A 193 -0.77 8.81 13.57
C ASP A 193 -1.12 8.84 15.07
N ASN A 194 -0.10 9.08 15.86
CA ASN A 194 -0.22 9.36 17.29
C ASN A 194 0.47 10.68 17.68
N SER A 195 0.59 11.63 16.75
CA SER A 195 1.29 12.92 16.86
C SER A 195 2.82 12.84 16.91
N GLN A 196 3.41 11.64 16.90
CA GLN A 196 4.86 11.40 16.81
C GLN A 196 5.19 10.47 15.64
N ILE A 197 4.46 9.37 15.52
CA ILE A 197 4.62 8.35 14.47
C ILE A 197 3.47 8.54 13.48
N TYR A 198 3.80 8.69 12.20
CA TYR A 198 2.88 8.94 11.11
C TYR A 198 3.04 7.86 10.04
N TYR A 199 2.00 7.08 9.81
CA TYR A 199 1.85 6.24 8.63
C TYR A 199 1.25 7.08 7.51
N LEU A 200 1.97 7.21 6.39
CA LEU A 200 1.64 8.16 5.35
C LEU A 200 0.59 7.63 4.36
N GLY A 201 0.39 6.32 4.33
CA GLY A 201 -0.55 5.67 3.43
C GLY A 201 -0.09 5.63 1.97
N ASN A 202 -0.66 4.73 1.20
CA ASN A 202 -0.33 4.56 -0.22
C ASN A 202 -0.92 5.71 -1.09
N PRO A 203 -0.40 5.92 -2.32
CA PRO A 203 -0.74 7.09 -3.13
C PRO A 203 -2.10 7.00 -3.81
N TYR A 204 -2.65 5.81 -4.02
CA TYR A 204 -3.89 5.57 -4.77
C TYR A 204 -4.57 4.27 -4.32
N GLU A 205 -5.83 4.13 -4.66
CA GLU A 205 -6.59 2.91 -4.36
C GLU A 205 -6.07 1.72 -5.19
N MET A 206 -5.72 0.61 -4.54
CA MET A 206 -5.30 -0.64 -5.17
C MET A 206 -6.26 -1.78 -4.89
N TYR A 207 -6.92 -1.75 -3.73
CA TYR A 207 -7.80 -2.82 -3.24
C TYR A 207 -9.12 -2.26 -2.70
N TRP A 208 -10.11 -3.13 -2.50
CA TRP A 208 -11.40 -2.75 -1.92
C TRP A 208 -11.30 -2.15 -0.51
N ASN A 209 -10.27 -2.50 0.22
CA ASN A 209 -10.00 -1.92 1.55
C ASN A 209 -9.66 -0.43 1.49
N ASP A 210 -9.27 0.05 0.33
CA ASP A 210 -8.89 1.44 0.09
C ASP A 210 -10.10 2.34 -0.18
N LEU A 211 -11.28 1.74 -0.38
CA LEU A 211 -12.52 2.46 -0.68
C LEU A 211 -12.82 3.52 0.39
N ASN A 212 -13.05 4.76 -0.06
CA ASN A 212 -13.35 5.91 0.80
C ASN A 212 -12.27 6.23 1.85
N ASP A 213 -11.00 5.87 1.58
CA ASP A 213 -9.87 6.26 2.40
C ASP A 213 -9.02 7.30 1.66
N GLU A 214 -8.44 8.26 2.41
CA GLU A 214 -7.65 9.34 1.80
C GLU A 214 -6.29 8.81 1.37
N ARG A 215 -5.95 9.00 0.10
CA ARG A 215 -4.70 8.57 -0.56
C ARG A 215 -3.94 9.76 -1.08
N GLY A 216 -2.66 9.57 -1.39
CA GLY A 216 -1.85 10.62 -1.98
C GLY A 216 -0.39 10.58 -1.53
N PHE A 217 0.25 11.73 -1.50
CA PHE A 217 1.63 11.90 -1.05
C PHE A 217 1.73 13.08 -0.08
N HIS A 218 2.93 13.40 0.39
CA HIS A 218 3.12 14.47 1.36
C HIS A 218 4.22 15.43 0.90
N LEU A 219 4.05 16.70 1.21
CA LEU A 219 5.12 17.69 1.17
C LEU A 219 5.69 17.85 2.57
N PHE A 220 7.00 17.79 2.69
CA PHE A 220 7.69 17.92 3.95
C PHE A 220 8.74 19.04 3.89
N ASN A 221 8.65 19.98 4.81
CA ASN A 221 9.61 21.07 4.92
C ASN A 221 10.63 20.77 6.02
N THR A 222 11.89 20.55 5.62
CA THR A 222 12.98 20.19 6.55
C THR A 222 13.39 21.32 7.51
N GLU A 223 12.97 22.55 7.29
CA GLU A 223 13.34 23.70 8.16
C GLU A 223 12.38 23.85 9.36
N ASN A 224 11.08 23.71 9.10
CA ASN A 224 10.03 23.89 10.12
C ASN A 224 9.32 22.58 10.49
N LEU A 225 9.72 21.46 9.88
CA LEU A 225 9.20 20.11 10.09
C LEU A 225 7.68 19.97 9.78
N LEU A 226 7.14 20.87 8.97
CA LEU A 226 5.74 20.81 8.55
C LEU A 226 5.57 19.68 7.51
N LEU A 227 4.63 18.78 7.79
CA LEU A 227 4.17 17.74 6.89
C LEU A 227 2.77 18.12 6.39
N GLU A 228 2.61 18.24 5.07
CA GLU A 228 1.36 18.60 4.41
C GLU A 228 0.91 17.46 3.48
N PRO A 229 -0.26 16.86 3.72
CA PRO A 229 -0.79 15.84 2.83
C PRO A 229 -1.34 16.47 1.55
N ILE A 230 -1.00 15.89 0.41
CA ILE A 230 -1.59 16.21 -0.89
C ILE A 230 -2.44 15.01 -1.30
N ASN A 231 -3.76 15.21 -1.28
CA ASN A 231 -4.70 14.12 -1.53
C ASN A 231 -4.83 13.84 -3.03
N ASN A 232 -4.94 12.55 -3.36
CA ASN A 232 -5.32 12.07 -4.67
C ASN A 232 -6.85 12.22 -4.82
N PRO A 233 -7.36 13.04 -5.74
CA PRO A 233 -8.79 13.19 -5.94
C PRO A 233 -9.41 12.05 -6.76
N TYR A 234 -8.58 11.25 -7.42
CA TYR A 234 -9.05 10.18 -8.28
C TYR A 234 -9.34 8.91 -7.47
N ARG A 235 -10.40 8.20 -7.86
CA ARG A 235 -10.82 6.93 -7.25
C ARG A 235 -10.95 5.85 -8.31
N MET A 236 -10.74 4.61 -7.90
CA MET A 236 -10.93 3.43 -8.73
C MET A 236 -12.16 2.63 -8.29
N PHE A 237 -12.41 2.55 -6.98
CA PHE A 237 -13.46 1.72 -6.41
C PHE A 237 -14.66 2.57 -6.00
N TYR A 238 -15.86 2.08 -6.36
CA TYR A 238 -17.12 2.70 -6.02
C TYR A 238 -18.08 1.66 -5.45
N GLN A 239 -18.94 2.08 -4.53
CA GLN A 239 -20.01 1.26 -3.98
C GLN A 239 -21.35 1.95 -4.21
N ILE A 240 -22.29 1.23 -4.79
CA ILE A 240 -23.68 1.69 -5.00
C ILE A 240 -24.60 0.82 -4.14
N GLU A 241 -25.42 1.43 -3.30
CA GLU A 241 -26.50 0.75 -2.60
C GLU A 241 -27.74 0.79 -3.47
N TYR A 242 -28.05 -0.34 -4.12
CA TYR A 242 -29.20 -0.45 -5.01
C TYR A 242 -30.50 -0.62 -4.25
N TYR A 243 -31.52 0.14 -4.64
CA TYR A 243 -32.94 -0.03 -4.34
C TYR A 243 -33.76 0.35 -5.56
N ASP A 244 -34.99 -0.19 -5.68
CA ASP A 244 -35.87 0.11 -6.81
C ASP A 244 -36.13 1.62 -6.90
N GLY A 245 -35.98 2.21 -8.10
CA GLY A 245 -36.14 3.64 -8.37
C GLY A 245 -34.91 4.49 -8.08
N ILE A 246 -33.72 3.90 -7.86
CA ILE A 246 -32.49 4.66 -7.68
C ILE A 246 -32.14 5.43 -8.97
N GLU A 247 -31.77 6.71 -8.82
CA GLU A 247 -31.21 7.52 -9.90
C GLU A 247 -29.70 7.58 -9.76
N VAL A 248 -28.97 7.27 -10.84
CA VAL A 248 -27.51 7.16 -10.88
C VAL A 248 -26.96 7.91 -12.09
N ASP A 249 -25.90 8.69 -11.87
CA ASP A 249 -25.09 9.24 -12.96
C ASP A 249 -24.07 8.17 -13.38
N TYR A 250 -24.39 7.42 -14.42
CA TYR A 250 -23.57 6.30 -14.88
C TYR A 250 -22.20 6.75 -15.45
N ASP A 251 -22.08 7.97 -15.95
CA ASP A 251 -20.84 8.49 -16.52
C ASP A 251 -19.72 8.61 -15.47
N GLU A 252 -20.07 8.75 -14.18
CA GLU A 252 -19.13 8.79 -13.06
C GLU A 252 -18.33 7.47 -12.92
N TYR A 253 -18.92 6.35 -13.35
CA TYR A 253 -18.36 5.01 -13.15
C TYR A 253 -17.61 4.46 -14.36
N LYS A 254 -17.42 5.26 -15.40
CA LYS A 254 -16.64 4.85 -16.58
C LYS A 254 -15.20 4.49 -16.19
N ASN A 255 -14.77 3.28 -16.61
CA ASN A 255 -13.45 2.70 -16.27
C ASN A 255 -13.22 2.55 -14.74
N LYS A 256 -14.30 2.37 -13.96
CA LYS A 256 -14.23 2.15 -12.51
C LYS A 256 -14.64 0.72 -12.16
N ILE A 257 -14.27 0.30 -10.96
CA ILE A 257 -14.68 -0.98 -10.37
C ILE A 257 -15.81 -0.70 -9.39
N VAL A 258 -17.00 -1.21 -9.68
CA VAL A 258 -18.22 -0.90 -8.95
C VAL A 258 -18.75 -2.11 -8.21
N LYS A 259 -19.01 -1.95 -6.91
CA LYS A 259 -19.73 -2.93 -6.08
C LYS A 259 -21.16 -2.47 -5.88
N VAL A 260 -22.11 -3.26 -6.34
CA VAL A 260 -23.55 -3.02 -6.15
C VAL A 260 -24.03 -3.84 -4.96
N ILE A 261 -24.40 -3.16 -3.87
CA ILE A 261 -25.01 -3.78 -2.69
C ILE A 261 -26.54 -3.71 -2.85
N VAL A 262 -27.17 -4.83 -3.09
CA VAL A 262 -28.61 -4.89 -3.27
C VAL A 262 -29.32 -4.81 -1.92
N LYS A 263 -29.93 -3.66 -1.63
CA LYS A 263 -30.75 -3.43 -0.41
C LYS A 263 -32.20 -3.82 -0.62
N GLN A 264 -32.76 -3.53 -1.80
CA GLN A 264 -34.13 -3.82 -2.16
C GLN A 264 -34.22 -4.08 -3.66
N LYS A 265 -34.78 -5.24 -4.06
CA LYS A 265 -35.00 -5.65 -5.44
C LYS A 265 -36.39 -6.32 -5.56
N ASN A 266 -37.44 -5.52 -5.65
CA ASN A 266 -38.81 -6.02 -5.88
C ASN A 266 -39.10 -6.11 -7.38
N ASN A 267 -38.45 -5.27 -8.19
CA ASN A 267 -38.59 -5.23 -9.64
C ASN A 267 -37.31 -5.75 -10.31
N VAL A 268 -37.30 -7.04 -10.66
CA VAL A 268 -36.12 -7.69 -11.29
C VAL A 268 -35.79 -7.06 -12.63
N SER A 269 -36.75 -6.66 -13.44
CA SER A 269 -36.51 -6.03 -14.74
C SER A 269 -35.81 -4.68 -14.61
N GLU A 270 -36.18 -3.88 -13.63
CA GLU A 270 -35.58 -2.59 -13.36
C GLU A 270 -34.12 -2.76 -12.87
N PHE A 271 -33.87 -3.80 -12.06
CA PHE A 271 -32.50 -4.14 -11.64
C PHE A 271 -31.63 -4.57 -12.83
N ASP A 272 -32.18 -5.41 -13.72
CA ASP A 272 -31.46 -5.86 -14.91
C ASP A 272 -31.15 -4.66 -15.84
N ASP A 273 -32.09 -3.72 -15.99
CA ASP A 273 -31.86 -2.50 -16.75
C ASP A 273 -30.77 -1.64 -16.12
N PHE A 274 -30.79 -1.46 -14.78
CA PHE A 274 -29.75 -0.75 -14.04
C PHE A 274 -28.34 -1.36 -14.26
N ILE A 275 -28.21 -2.69 -14.14
CA ILE A 275 -26.93 -3.38 -14.39
C ILE A 275 -26.50 -3.24 -15.85
N ASN A 276 -27.43 -3.36 -16.80
CA ASN A 276 -27.13 -3.15 -18.21
C ASN A 276 -26.65 -1.72 -18.51
N ASP A 277 -27.20 -0.73 -17.83
CA ASP A 277 -26.79 0.67 -18.02
C ASP A 277 -25.40 0.93 -17.43
N LEU A 278 -25.00 0.27 -16.33
CA LEU A 278 -23.61 0.28 -15.85
C LEU A 278 -22.64 -0.29 -16.92
N TYR A 279 -22.99 -1.42 -17.54
CA TYR A 279 -22.15 -1.98 -18.61
C TYR A 279 -22.12 -1.10 -19.87
N LYS A 280 -23.21 -0.44 -20.24
CA LYS A 280 -23.23 0.51 -21.36
C LYS A 280 -22.37 1.76 -21.10
N ALA A 281 -22.20 2.13 -19.84
CA ALA A 281 -21.35 3.24 -19.42
C ALA A 281 -19.84 2.87 -19.35
N ASP A 282 -19.45 1.71 -19.87
CA ASP A 282 -18.08 1.21 -19.86
C ASP A 282 -17.48 1.08 -18.44
N VAL A 283 -18.28 0.64 -17.45
CA VAL A 283 -17.77 0.25 -16.14
C VAL A 283 -16.82 -0.94 -16.30
N ALA A 284 -15.62 -0.88 -15.74
CA ALA A 284 -14.59 -1.89 -15.94
C ALA A 284 -14.94 -3.22 -15.28
N GLU A 285 -15.54 -3.19 -14.08
CA GLU A 285 -15.97 -4.37 -13.35
C GLU A 285 -17.21 -4.04 -12.51
N VAL A 286 -18.22 -4.90 -12.54
CA VAL A 286 -19.40 -4.82 -11.68
C VAL A 286 -19.45 -6.06 -10.80
N LYS A 287 -19.36 -5.88 -9.48
CA LYS A 287 -19.55 -6.94 -8.48
C LYS A 287 -20.91 -6.75 -7.80
N ILE A 288 -21.81 -7.72 -7.94
CA ILE A 288 -23.14 -7.67 -7.31
C ILE A 288 -23.08 -8.47 -6.00
N VAL A 289 -23.56 -7.85 -4.92
CA VAL A 289 -23.66 -8.45 -3.59
C VAL A 289 -25.14 -8.41 -3.16
N GLU A 290 -25.77 -9.57 -3.16
CA GLU A 290 -27.15 -9.78 -2.71
C GLU A 290 -27.13 -10.43 -1.33
N ASN A 291 -27.17 -9.63 -0.25
CA ASN A 291 -27.28 -10.15 1.11
C ASN A 291 -28.68 -9.89 1.66
N PHE A 292 -29.56 -10.88 1.61
CA PHE A 292 -30.90 -10.75 2.15
C PHE A 292 -31.01 -11.10 3.66
N ASN A 293 -29.96 -11.63 4.30
CA ASN A 293 -30.02 -12.05 5.71
C ASN A 293 -28.62 -12.23 6.32
N THR A 294 -27.91 -11.17 6.68
CA THR A 294 -26.95 -11.23 7.79
C THR A 294 -26.58 -9.82 8.25
N GLU A 295 -26.66 -9.57 9.55
CA GLU A 295 -26.14 -8.37 10.23
C GLU A 295 -24.58 -8.35 10.29
N GLU A 296 -23.93 -9.25 9.57
CA GLU A 296 -22.47 -9.27 9.49
C GLU A 296 -21.98 -8.51 8.23
N PRO A 297 -21.01 -7.62 8.36
CA PRO A 297 -20.40 -6.98 7.20
C PRO A 297 -19.80 -8.07 6.29
N PRO A 298 -19.87 -7.92 4.95
CA PRO A 298 -19.30 -8.90 4.04
C PRO A 298 -17.83 -9.12 4.37
N MET A 299 -17.48 -10.37 4.66
CA MET A 299 -16.11 -10.78 4.94
C MET A 299 -15.26 -10.52 3.70
N PHE A 300 -14.21 -9.75 3.85
CA PHE A 300 -13.34 -9.28 2.80
C PHE A 300 -12.69 -10.46 2.05
N GLU A 301 -13.06 -10.64 0.79
CA GLU A 301 -12.35 -11.51 -0.15
C GLU A 301 -11.24 -10.70 -0.82
N GLU A 302 -10.09 -10.76 -0.30
CA GLU A 302 -8.75 -10.58 -0.88
C GLU A 302 -7.79 -10.27 0.27
N LEU A 303 -7.55 -11.30 1.05
CA LEU A 303 -6.50 -11.26 2.05
C LEU A 303 -5.31 -12.03 1.49
N GLU A 304 -4.15 -11.39 1.52
CA GLU A 304 -2.86 -11.99 1.25
C GLU A 304 -2.66 -13.32 2.02
N SER A 305 -1.74 -14.14 1.58
CA SER A 305 -1.48 -15.53 1.99
C SER A 305 -1.46 -15.83 3.51
N GLU A 306 -1.33 -14.82 4.36
CA GLU A 306 -1.36 -14.99 5.84
C GLU A 306 -2.75 -15.28 6.39
N HIS A 307 -3.81 -14.92 5.66
CA HIS A 307 -5.20 -15.20 6.07
C HIS A 307 -5.76 -16.54 5.57
N THR A 308 -5.09 -17.20 4.64
CA THR A 308 -5.55 -18.52 4.16
C THR A 308 -5.61 -19.53 5.31
N ILE A 309 -4.64 -19.52 6.21
CA ILE A 309 -4.60 -20.39 7.39
C ILE A 309 -5.80 -20.10 8.31
N SER A 310 -6.09 -18.83 8.59
CA SER A 310 -7.20 -18.46 9.48
C SER A 310 -8.57 -18.79 8.89
N ILE A 311 -8.77 -18.61 7.58
CA ILE A 311 -9.98 -18.98 6.86
C ILE A 311 -10.18 -20.52 6.91
N VAL A 312 -9.14 -21.26 6.62
CA VAL A 312 -9.21 -22.73 6.64
C VAL A 312 -9.41 -23.26 8.05
N ASN A 313 -8.75 -22.68 9.06
CA ASN A 313 -8.96 -23.03 10.45
C ASN A 313 -10.42 -22.80 10.87
N LYS A 314 -11.02 -21.66 10.50
CA LYS A 314 -12.44 -21.38 10.75
C LYS A 314 -13.34 -22.39 10.05
N TYR A 315 -13.08 -22.69 8.77
CA TYR A 315 -13.83 -23.71 8.02
C TYR A 315 -13.74 -25.11 8.65
N ILE A 316 -12.54 -25.51 9.12
CA ILE A 316 -12.34 -26.78 9.82
C ILE A 316 -13.11 -26.81 11.15
N GLN A 317 -13.14 -25.70 11.89
CA GLN A 317 -13.91 -25.61 13.14
C GLN A 317 -15.43 -25.73 12.92
N GLU A 318 -15.94 -25.13 11.85
CA GLU A 318 -17.37 -25.15 11.49
C GLU A 318 -17.80 -26.44 10.77
N SER A 319 -16.86 -27.22 10.20
CA SER A 319 -17.16 -28.44 9.47
C SER A 319 -17.73 -29.56 10.38
N THR A 320 -18.73 -30.30 9.87
CA THR A 320 -19.23 -31.51 10.48
C THR A 320 -18.36 -32.68 10.04
N THR A 321 -17.33 -33.03 10.83
CA THR A 321 -16.44 -34.15 10.56
C THR A 321 -16.26 -35.00 11.83
N ASP A 322 -16.16 -36.32 11.67
CA ASP A 322 -15.84 -37.27 12.75
C ASP A 322 -14.34 -37.32 13.05
N LEU A 323 -13.53 -36.58 12.28
CA LEU A 323 -12.08 -36.51 12.48
C LEU A 323 -11.72 -35.44 13.54
N GLU A 324 -10.61 -35.69 14.22
CA GLU A 324 -10.08 -34.75 15.22
C GLU A 324 -9.58 -33.45 14.57
N LYS A 325 -10.34 -32.36 14.72
CA LYS A 325 -10.11 -31.06 14.07
C LYS A 325 -8.72 -30.48 14.34
N SER A 326 -8.17 -30.72 15.54
CA SER A 326 -6.80 -30.31 15.92
C SER A 326 -5.73 -30.98 15.04
N LYS A 327 -5.93 -32.24 14.65
CA LYS A 327 -5.01 -32.97 13.77
C LYS A 327 -5.13 -32.46 12.32
N ILE A 328 -6.36 -32.16 11.88
CA ILE A 328 -6.59 -31.61 10.53
C ILE A 328 -5.89 -30.26 10.43
N ASN A 329 -6.07 -29.36 11.39
CA ASN A 329 -5.42 -28.05 11.42
C ASN A 329 -3.89 -28.19 11.36
N LYS A 330 -3.31 -29.06 12.17
CA LYS A 330 -1.86 -29.26 12.21
C LYS A 330 -1.31 -29.77 10.87
N ILE A 331 -1.97 -30.74 10.25
CA ILE A 331 -1.57 -31.26 8.93
C ILE A 331 -1.69 -30.15 7.87
N PHE A 332 -2.77 -29.36 7.92
CA PHE A 332 -2.96 -28.26 6.98
C PHE A 332 -1.86 -27.19 7.14
N GLU A 333 -1.53 -26.79 8.37
CA GLU A 333 -0.46 -25.81 8.65
C GLU A 333 0.90 -26.32 8.16
N GLU A 334 1.20 -27.62 8.37
CA GLU A 334 2.44 -28.23 7.86
C GLU A 334 2.51 -28.21 6.33
N VAL A 335 1.43 -28.67 5.66
CA VAL A 335 1.35 -28.70 4.18
C VAL A 335 1.37 -27.29 3.59
N TYR A 336 0.67 -26.35 4.21
CA TYR A 336 0.65 -24.95 3.78
C TYR A 336 2.05 -24.30 3.90
N LYS A 337 2.73 -24.59 5.00
CA LYS A 337 4.11 -24.13 5.21
C LYS A 337 5.07 -24.71 4.17
N GLU A 338 4.99 -26.02 3.90
CA GLU A 338 5.77 -26.65 2.82
C GLU A 338 5.46 -26.03 1.45
N ALA A 339 4.18 -25.78 1.13
CA ALA A 339 3.78 -25.15 -0.12
C ALA A 339 4.35 -23.73 -0.25
N CYS A 340 4.35 -22.94 0.84
CA CYS A 340 4.94 -21.59 0.85
C CYS A 340 6.48 -21.61 0.76
N GLU A 341 7.14 -22.71 1.17
CA GLU A 341 8.60 -22.86 1.04
C GLU A 341 9.01 -23.32 -0.36
N MET A 342 8.10 -23.94 -1.14
CA MET A 342 8.36 -24.42 -2.51
C MET A 342 8.06 -23.38 -3.59
N ILE A 343 7.43 -22.25 -3.27
CA ILE A 343 7.12 -21.12 -4.16
C ILE A 343 8.07 -19.97 -3.87
#